data_a4468770d1decfe073d5368e941ba2e1
#
_entry.id   a4468770d1decfe073d5368e941ba2e1
#
_cell.length_a   1.000
_cell.length_b   1.000
_cell.length_c   1.000
_cell.angle_alpha   90.00
_cell.angle_beta   90.00
_cell.angle_gamma   90.00
#
_symmetry.space_group_name_H-M   'P 1'
#
loop_
_entity.id
_entity.type
_entity.pdbx_description
1 polymer ?
#
loop_
_entity_poly.entity_id
_entity_poly.type
_entity_poly.pdbx_seq_one_letter_code
_entity_poly.pdbx_strand_id
1 'polypeptide(L)'
;NGSVSYKTFIDPKDSLKAKLQYTVNMRNPYFIDTVYYRGFSERTTRIMELGRRRSLISSGEQFNVADLDGERTSTLLRNVGCYYFRPDYLTYQADTMIVPNGHVQMRLIPVPGMPKVAEKQFRVGRKSVYLLGKQGQEPNDSMDYKGLTIHYYNKPPVRPNMLYRWLNYQGYRRKRQIQDSAGIARQRSMQSLYSLYRQTRIQERLASVGIFRYAEMQYIPRDTAFVSDTLDVRVIAALDKPYDAELDFNVTMKSNNQTGPGAAFTVTKNNVFGGGESWNVKLNGSYEWQTGKASSSLMNSYELGISTSLIFPRVVFPRMGDREYDFPATTTFRLYADQMNRAKYYKLV
;
A
#
# COMPACT_ATOMS: atom_id res chain seq x y z
N ASN A 1 -24.24 -23.82 -10.38
CA ASN A 1 -24.73 -25.18 -10.16
C ASN A 1 -24.45 -26.05 -11.39
N GLY A 2 -23.48 -26.93 -11.31
CA GLY A 2 -23.12 -27.91 -12.33
C GLY A 2 -22.64 -29.19 -11.67
N SER A 3 -22.50 -30.25 -12.45
CA SER A 3 -21.86 -31.48 -12.01
C SER A 3 -20.54 -31.68 -12.74
N VAL A 4 -19.54 -32.13 -12.03
CA VAL A 4 -18.24 -32.49 -12.59
C VAL A 4 -18.03 -33.96 -12.40
N SER A 5 -17.77 -34.66 -13.49
CA SER A 5 -17.34 -36.07 -13.46
C SER A 5 -15.93 -36.15 -14.04
N TYR A 6 -15.17 -37.12 -13.60
CA TYR A 6 -13.83 -37.38 -14.14
C TYR A 6 -13.65 -38.82 -14.53
N LYS A 7 -12.82 -39.05 -15.54
CA LYS A 7 -12.36 -40.41 -15.93
C LYS A 7 -10.83 -40.38 -15.94
N THR A 8 -10.26 -41.42 -15.37
CA THR A 8 -8.82 -41.64 -15.36
C THR A 8 -8.44 -42.67 -16.40
N PHE A 9 -7.50 -42.35 -17.24
CA PHE A 9 -6.92 -43.27 -18.23
C PHE A 9 -5.46 -43.49 -17.86
N ILE A 10 -5.09 -44.71 -17.54
CA ILE A 10 -3.71 -45.09 -17.28
C ILE A 10 -3.08 -45.48 -18.62
N ASP A 11 -1.87 -45.01 -18.92
CA ASP A 11 -1.16 -45.36 -20.14
C ASP A 11 -0.81 -46.87 -20.11
N PRO A 12 -1.25 -47.65 -21.11
CA PRO A 12 -0.96 -49.12 -21.16
C PRO A 12 0.54 -49.44 -21.21
N LYS A 13 1.36 -48.48 -21.66
CA LYS A 13 2.83 -48.66 -21.78
C LYS A 13 3.61 -48.16 -20.59
N ASP A 14 3.01 -47.31 -19.74
CA ASP A 14 3.67 -46.70 -18.59
C ASP A 14 2.65 -46.47 -17.49
N SER A 15 2.56 -47.38 -16.54
CA SER A 15 1.59 -47.30 -15.43
C SER A 15 1.80 -46.11 -14.48
N LEU A 16 2.92 -45.37 -14.61
CA LEU A 16 3.19 -44.16 -13.87
C LEU A 16 2.59 -42.91 -14.54
N LYS A 17 2.08 -43.04 -15.76
CA LYS A 17 1.42 -41.94 -16.50
C LYS A 17 -0.08 -42.14 -16.49
N ALA A 18 -0.80 -41.17 -15.95
CA ALA A 18 -2.25 -41.11 -15.96
C ALA A 18 -2.75 -39.81 -16.66
N LYS A 19 -3.78 -39.96 -17.48
CA LYS A 19 -4.50 -38.84 -18.10
C LYS A 19 -5.86 -38.71 -17.45
N LEU A 20 -6.18 -37.52 -16.96
CA LEU A 20 -7.48 -37.20 -16.37
C LEU A 20 -8.32 -36.42 -17.39
N GLN A 21 -9.53 -36.88 -17.60
CA GLN A 21 -10.52 -36.16 -18.41
C GLN A 21 -11.69 -35.74 -17.51
N TYR A 22 -11.88 -34.42 -17.41
CA TYR A 22 -13.01 -33.85 -16.68
C TYR A 22 -14.16 -33.56 -17.66
N THR A 23 -15.36 -33.97 -17.29
CA THR A 23 -16.59 -33.62 -17.99
C THR A 23 -17.40 -32.69 -17.09
N VAL A 24 -17.60 -31.45 -17.50
CA VAL A 24 -18.34 -30.44 -16.75
C VAL A 24 -19.69 -30.21 -17.42
N ASN A 25 -20.76 -30.54 -16.69
CA ASN A 25 -22.14 -30.23 -17.12
C ASN A 25 -22.59 -28.97 -16.40
N MET A 26 -22.64 -27.84 -17.09
CA MET A 26 -23.12 -26.58 -16.56
C MET A 26 -24.62 -26.46 -16.71
N ARG A 27 -25.32 -26.02 -15.66
CA ARG A 27 -26.73 -25.60 -15.72
C ARG A 27 -26.83 -24.19 -16.24
N ASN A 28 -28.02 -23.78 -16.67
CA ASN A 28 -28.26 -22.41 -17.08
C ASN A 28 -27.95 -21.44 -15.94
N PRO A 29 -27.24 -20.34 -16.23
CA PRO A 29 -26.94 -19.35 -15.21
C PRO A 29 -28.20 -18.63 -14.74
N TYR A 30 -28.19 -18.16 -13.50
CA TYR A 30 -29.18 -17.22 -13.01
C TYR A 30 -28.67 -15.80 -13.23
N PHE A 31 -29.60 -14.88 -13.54
CA PHE A 31 -29.29 -13.45 -13.68
C PHE A 31 -29.92 -12.68 -12.52
N ILE A 32 -29.24 -11.65 -12.05
CA ILE A 32 -29.74 -10.81 -10.99
C ILE A 32 -30.83 -9.89 -11.53
N ASP A 33 -32.05 -10.02 -11.01
CA ASP A 33 -33.17 -9.15 -11.36
C ASP A 33 -33.03 -7.80 -10.63
N THR A 34 -33.09 -7.86 -9.31
CA THR A 34 -33.01 -6.67 -8.45
C THR A 34 -32.17 -6.94 -7.20
N VAL A 35 -31.61 -5.85 -6.66
CA VAL A 35 -30.85 -5.88 -5.41
C VAL A 35 -31.47 -4.92 -4.41
N TYR A 36 -31.82 -5.40 -3.24
CA TYR A 36 -32.40 -4.64 -2.14
C TYR A 36 -31.50 -4.64 -0.91
N TYR A 37 -31.49 -3.50 -0.22
CA TYR A 37 -30.84 -3.34 1.09
C TYR A 37 -31.93 -3.19 2.14
N ARG A 38 -32.02 -4.09 3.10
CA ARG A 38 -33.04 -4.05 4.15
C ARG A 38 -32.44 -4.30 5.52
N GLY A 39 -33.07 -3.72 6.56
CA GLY A 39 -32.64 -3.91 7.96
C GLY A 39 -31.48 -3.04 8.41
N PHE A 40 -30.95 -2.18 7.55
CA PHE A 40 -29.97 -1.16 7.88
C PHE A 40 -30.63 0.18 8.18
N SER A 41 -29.89 1.08 8.82
CA SER A 41 -30.32 2.48 8.97
C SER A 41 -30.53 3.13 7.60
N GLU A 42 -31.42 4.12 7.52
CA GLU A 42 -31.72 4.86 6.30
C GLU A 42 -30.44 5.44 5.66
N ARG A 43 -29.54 5.96 6.51
CA ARG A 43 -28.24 6.50 6.06
C ARG A 43 -27.37 5.43 5.42
N THR A 44 -27.23 4.27 6.06
CA THR A 44 -26.42 3.16 5.55
C THR A 44 -26.99 2.63 4.25
N THR A 45 -28.30 2.43 4.18
CA THR A 45 -29.00 2.03 2.95
C THR A 45 -28.72 3.02 1.81
N ARG A 46 -28.86 4.32 2.05
CA ARG A 46 -28.58 5.35 1.04
C ARG A 46 -27.12 5.33 0.55
N ILE A 47 -26.16 5.09 1.45
CA ILE A 47 -24.75 4.97 1.08
C ILE A 47 -24.52 3.73 0.18
N MET A 48 -25.13 2.60 0.53
CA MET A 48 -25.05 1.37 -0.27
C MET A 48 -25.68 1.56 -1.67
N GLU A 49 -26.84 2.20 -1.74
CA GLU A 49 -27.51 2.52 -3.01
C GLU A 49 -26.65 3.41 -3.91
N LEU A 50 -26.06 4.47 -3.35
CA LEU A 50 -25.14 5.34 -4.08
C LEU A 50 -23.87 4.59 -4.57
N GLY A 51 -23.44 3.59 -3.82
CA GLY A 51 -22.31 2.72 -4.16
C GLY A 51 -22.65 1.64 -5.18
N ARG A 52 -23.91 1.38 -5.48
CA ARG A 52 -24.42 0.28 -6.31
C ARG A 52 -23.79 0.24 -7.70
N ARG A 53 -23.54 1.39 -8.34
CA ARG A 53 -22.90 1.46 -9.68
C ARG A 53 -21.52 0.81 -9.77
N ARG A 54 -20.88 0.55 -8.64
CA ARG A 54 -19.56 -0.10 -8.52
C ARG A 54 -19.66 -1.50 -7.93
N SER A 55 -20.86 -2.01 -7.71
CA SER A 55 -21.10 -3.35 -7.18
C SER A 55 -20.94 -4.39 -8.27
N LEU A 56 -20.35 -5.54 -7.93
CA LEU A 56 -20.33 -6.73 -8.78
C LEU A 56 -21.73 -7.38 -8.86
N ILE A 57 -22.58 -7.07 -7.88
CA ILE A 57 -23.95 -7.54 -7.80
C ILE A 57 -24.84 -6.43 -8.34
N SER A 58 -25.14 -6.47 -9.63
CA SER A 58 -26.00 -5.49 -10.32
C SER A 58 -27.10 -6.18 -11.10
N SER A 59 -28.23 -5.50 -11.27
CA SER A 59 -29.35 -6.00 -12.09
C SER A 59 -28.88 -6.25 -13.54
N GLY A 60 -29.25 -7.41 -14.11
CA GLY A 60 -28.83 -7.86 -15.42
C GLY A 60 -27.51 -8.64 -15.46
N GLU A 61 -26.73 -8.64 -14.38
CA GLU A 61 -25.50 -9.43 -14.29
C GLU A 61 -25.79 -10.89 -13.95
N GLN A 62 -24.89 -11.78 -14.39
CA GLN A 62 -24.97 -13.19 -14.03
C GLN A 62 -24.73 -13.37 -12.51
N PHE A 63 -25.63 -14.10 -11.86
CA PHE A 63 -25.45 -14.41 -10.44
C PHE A 63 -24.29 -15.39 -10.24
N ASN A 64 -23.29 -14.95 -9.51
CA ASN A 64 -22.17 -15.77 -9.08
C ASN A 64 -21.97 -15.60 -7.56
N VAL A 65 -21.90 -16.72 -6.85
CA VAL A 65 -21.68 -16.70 -5.39
C VAL A 65 -20.32 -16.07 -5.05
N ALA A 66 -19.32 -16.20 -5.91
CA ALA A 66 -18.01 -15.57 -5.73
C ALA A 66 -18.04 -14.04 -5.75
N ASP A 67 -19.09 -13.44 -6.35
CA ASP A 67 -19.28 -12.00 -6.42
C ASP A 67 -19.97 -11.44 -5.17
N LEU A 68 -20.39 -12.30 -4.25
CA LEU A 68 -20.96 -11.92 -2.94
C LEU A 68 -19.85 -11.36 -2.04
N ASP A 69 -19.43 -10.16 -2.35
CA ASP A 69 -18.28 -9.52 -1.73
C ASP A 69 -18.69 -8.59 -0.60
N GLY A 70 -18.71 -9.14 0.62
CA GLY A 70 -18.91 -8.37 1.86
C GLY A 70 -17.80 -7.36 2.12
N GLU A 71 -16.57 -7.66 1.69
CA GLU A 71 -15.41 -6.79 1.83
C GLU A 71 -15.59 -5.45 1.11
N ARG A 72 -16.13 -5.48 -0.08
CA ARG A 72 -16.36 -4.27 -0.88
C ARG A 72 -17.39 -3.36 -0.24
N THR A 73 -18.51 -3.90 0.23
CA THR A 73 -19.55 -3.14 0.94
C THR A 73 -19.03 -2.59 2.26
N SER A 74 -18.28 -3.40 3.00
CA SER A 74 -17.60 -2.98 4.23
C SER A 74 -16.60 -1.84 3.94
N THR A 75 -15.78 -1.97 2.92
CA THR A 75 -14.83 -0.93 2.49
C THR A 75 -15.55 0.36 2.11
N LEU A 76 -16.68 0.29 1.39
CA LEU A 76 -17.49 1.45 1.05
C LEU A 76 -17.96 2.19 2.30
N LEU A 77 -18.54 1.47 3.26
CA LEU A 77 -19.06 2.05 4.50
C LEU A 77 -17.92 2.58 5.39
N ARG A 78 -16.83 1.88 5.50
CA ARG A 78 -15.65 2.33 6.25
C ARG A 78 -15.01 3.57 5.62
N ASN A 79 -15.11 3.76 4.32
CA ASN A 79 -14.61 4.96 3.64
C ASN A 79 -15.46 6.22 3.90
N VAL A 80 -16.66 6.06 4.41
CA VAL A 80 -17.54 7.17 4.77
C VAL A 80 -17.77 7.32 6.28
N GLY A 81 -16.94 6.67 7.09
CA GLY A 81 -16.91 6.89 8.54
C GLY A 81 -17.32 5.70 9.40
N CYS A 82 -17.90 4.64 8.87
CA CYS A 82 -18.35 3.49 9.65
C CYS A 82 -17.17 2.59 10.07
N TYR A 83 -16.37 3.06 11.02
CA TYR A 83 -15.10 2.42 11.42
C TYR A 83 -15.26 0.96 11.85
N TYR A 84 -16.31 0.66 12.62
CA TYR A 84 -16.56 -0.67 13.18
C TYR A 84 -17.31 -1.61 12.24
N PHE A 85 -17.66 -1.16 11.04
CA PHE A 85 -18.35 -2.04 10.10
C PHE A 85 -17.42 -3.13 9.58
N ARG A 86 -17.90 -4.39 9.59
CA ARG A 86 -17.14 -5.58 9.15
C ARG A 86 -17.89 -6.32 8.04
N PRO A 87 -17.17 -7.04 7.15
CA PRO A 87 -17.80 -7.88 6.13
C PRO A 87 -18.77 -8.91 6.71
N ASP A 88 -18.43 -9.49 7.86
CA ASP A 88 -19.21 -10.53 8.55
C ASP A 88 -20.57 -10.04 9.06
N TYR A 89 -20.83 -8.74 9.04
CA TYR A 89 -22.12 -8.17 9.39
C TYR A 89 -23.14 -8.19 8.25
N LEU A 90 -22.75 -8.67 7.07
CA LEU A 90 -23.58 -8.77 5.89
C LEU A 90 -24.00 -10.21 5.63
N THR A 91 -25.29 -10.39 5.38
CA THR A 91 -25.86 -11.65 4.89
C THR A 91 -26.58 -11.40 3.57
N TYR A 92 -26.43 -12.33 2.67
CA TYR A 92 -27.04 -12.28 1.34
C TYR A 92 -28.14 -13.34 1.27
N GLN A 93 -29.33 -12.90 0.91
CA GLN A 93 -30.46 -13.77 0.63
C GLN A 93 -30.80 -13.71 -0.85
N ALA A 94 -30.91 -14.85 -1.48
CA ALA A 94 -31.28 -15.01 -2.88
C ALA A 94 -32.69 -15.62 -2.94
N ASP A 95 -33.61 -14.96 -3.64
CA ASP A 95 -34.98 -15.41 -3.80
C ASP A 95 -35.28 -15.60 -5.29
N THR A 96 -35.68 -16.81 -5.66
CA THR A 96 -36.03 -17.20 -7.03
C THR A 96 -37.51 -17.42 -7.23
N MET A 97 -38.33 -17.31 -6.17
CA MET A 97 -39.77 -17.59 -6.21
C MET A 97 -40.61 -16.45 -6.76
N ILE A 98 -40.13 -15.21 -6.62
CA ILE A 98 -40.90 -13.99 -6.91
C ILE A 98 -40.52 -13.39 -8.28
N VAL A 99 -39.48 -13.95 -8.92
CA VAL A 99 -38.89 -13.43 -10.16
C VAL A 99 -39.06 -14.41 -11.30
N PRO A 100 -38.96 -13.99 -12.58
CA PRO A 100 -39.04 -14.88 -13.74
C PRO A 100 -38.02 -16.02 -13.69
N ASN A 101 -38.32 -17.14 -14.32
CA ASN A 101 -37.41 -18.26 -14.39
C ASN A 101 -36.03 -17.86 -14.92
N GLY A 102 -34.98 -18.32 -14.27
CA GLY A 102 -33.60 -17.95 -14.61
C GLY A 102 -33.13 -16.64 -13.99
N HIS A 103 -33.96 -16.00 -13.16
CA HIS A 103 -33.60 -14.78 -12.43
C HIS A 103 -33.59 -15.01 -10.93
N VAL A 104 -32.88 -14.11 -10.22
CA VAL A 104 -32.75 -14.11 -8.77
C VAL A 104 -32.86 -12.69 -8.23
N GLN A 105 -33.68 -12.52 -7.20
CA GLN A 105 -33.73 -11.29 -6.43
C GLN A 105 -32.76 -11.39 -5.26
N MET A 106 -31.85 -10.42 -5.15
CA MET A 106 -30.86 -10.37 -4.08
C MET A 106 -31.29 -9.41 -2.98
N ARG A 107 -31.19 -9.86 -1.71
CA ARG A 107 -31.42 -9.02 -0.54
C ARG A 107 -30.17 -9.05 0.34
N LEU A 108 -29.62 -7.87 0.60
CA LEU A 108 -28.57 -7.68 1.59
C LEU A 108 -29.21 -7.26 2.89
N ILE A 109 -28.94 -8.01 3.94
CA ILE A 109 -29.48 -7.77 5.29
C ILE A 109 -28.36 -7.83 6.32
N PRO A 110 -28.47 -7.11 7.45
CA PRO A 110 -27.52 -7.28 8.55
C PRO A 110 -27.70 -8.65 9.20
N VAL A 111 -26.59 -9.21 9.67
CA VAL A 111 -26.61 -10.42 10.50
C VAL A 111 -27.34 -10.12 11.83
N PRO A 112 -28.20 -11.05 12.33
CA PRO A 112 -28.81 -10.89 13.64
C PRO A 112 -27.75 -10.63 14.72
N GLY A 113 -27.98 -9.60 15.55
CA GLY A 113 -27.02 -9.21 16.59
C GLY A 113 -25.91 -8.24 16.13
N MET A 114 -25.95 -7.72 14.91
CA MET A 114 -25.04 -6.67 14.49
C MET A 114 -25.08 -5.48 15.46
N PRO A 115 -23.92 -5.03 16.01
CA PRO A 115 -23.90 -3.91 16.93
C PRO A 115 -24.32 -2.59 16.24
N LYS A 116 -25.15 -1.79 16.87
CA LYS A 116 -25.58 -0.47 16.35
C LYS A 116 -24.39 0.47 16.07
N VAL A 117 -23.28 0.30 16.79
CA VAL A 117 -22.06 1.07 16.58
C VAL A 117 -21.42 0.81 15.21
N ALA A 118 -21.70 -0.33 14.58
CA ALA A 118 -21.17 -0.66 13.25
C ALA A 118 -21.64 0.35 12.18
N GLU A 119 -22.86 0.87 12.27
CA GLU A 119 -23.41 1.86 11.35
C GLU A 119 -23.08 3.31 11.75
N LYS A 120 -22.50 3.52 12.95
CA LYS A 120 -22.14 4.85 13.43
C LYS A 120 -20.96 5.41 12.64
N GLN A 121 -21.10 6.66 12.21
CA GLN A 121 -20.01 7.38 11.56
C GLN A 121 -19.10 8.04 12.60
N PHE A 122 -17.81 7.84 12.44
CA PHE A 122 -16.78 8.40 13.31
C PHE A 122 -15.96 9.47 12.59
N ARG A 123 -15.53 10.46 13.34
CA ARG A 123 -14.65 11.54 12.93
C ARG A 123 -13.26 11.32 13.49
N VAL A 124 -12.26 11.75 12.75
CA VAL A 124 -10.87 11.75 13.23
C VAL A 124 -10.68 12.95 14.16
N GLY A 125 -10.29 12.66 15.39
CA GLY A 125 -10.02 13.62 16.45
C GLY A 125 -8.55 14.07 16.51
N ARG A 126 -7.98 14.06 17.73
CA ARG A 126 -6.58 14.42 17.97
C ARG A 126 -5.66 13.37 17.35
N LYS A 127 -4.48 13.82 16.94
CA LYS A 127 -3.43 12.95 16.41
C LYS A 127 -2.21 13.07 17.29
N SER A 128 -1.69 11.93 17.73
CA SER A 128 -0.49 11.84 18.54
C SER A 128 0.49 10.86 17.89
N VAL A 129 1.76 11.23 17.84
CA VAL A 129 2.85 10.41 17.32
C VAL A 129 3.83 10.13 18.44
N TYR A 130 4.15 8.88 18.65
CA TYR A 130 5.12 8.41 19.63
C TYR A 130 6.33 7.88 18.87
N LEU A 131 7.40 8.66 18.84
CA LEU A 131 8.67 8.27 18.22
C LEU A 131 9.55 7.63 19.29
N LEU A 132 9.68 6.32 19.25
CA LEU A 132 10.52 5.57 20.17
C LEU A 132 12.00 5.89 19.89
N GLY A 133 12.77 5.97 20.95
CA GLY A 133 14.21 6.16 20.87
C GLY A 133 14.94 4.93 20.33
N LYS A 134 16.27 5.04 20.21
CA LYS A 134 17.13 3.90 19.86
C LYS A 134 16.90 2.80 20.90
N GLN A 135 16.76 1.54 20.46
CA GLN A 135 16.47 0.39 21.33
C GLN A 135 15.07 0.37 21.99
N GLY A 136 14.11 1.16 21.47
CA GLY A 136 12.73 1.13 21.96
C GLY A 136 12.47 1.97 23.21
N GLN A 137 13.37 2.90 23.56
CA GLN A 137 13.17 3.82 24.68
C GLN A 137 11.92 4.64 24.50
N GLU A 138 11.13 4.77 25.56
CA GLU A 138 9.91 5.58 25.53
C GLU A 138 10.23 7.08 25.39
N PRO A 139 9.34 7.82 24.73
CA PRO A 139 9.47 9.27 24.62
C PRO A 139 9.52 9.94 26.00
N ASN A 140 10.45 10.88 26.19
CA ASN A 140 10.61 11.66 27.41
C ASN A 140 10.25 13.14 27.24
N ASP A 141 9.94 13.56 26.02
CA ASP A 141 9.59 14.95 25.71
C ASP A 141 8.49 14.99 24.63
N SER A 142 7.83 16.13 24.49
CA SER A 142 6.75 16.30 23.52
C SER A 142 6.69 17.71 23.00
N MET A 143 6.15 17.85 21.77
CA MET A 143 5.89 19.15 21.14
C MET A 143 4.59 19.10 20.35
N ASP A 144 3.93 20.24 20.25
CA ASP A 144 2.76 20.42 19.41
C ASP A 144 3.13 21.15 18.10
N TYR A 145 2.70 20.57 16.99
CA TYR A 145 2.87 21.18 15.68
C TYR A 145 1.55 21.15 14.88
N LYS A 146 0.90 22.28 14.72
CA LYS A 146 -0.36 22.44 13.97
C LYS A 146 -1.46 21.44 14.40
N GLY A 147 -1.58 21.19 15.71
CA GLY A 147 -2.56 20.26 16.27
C GLY A 147 -2.16 18.77 16.16
N LEU A 148 -0.91 18.49 15.84
CA LEU A 148 -0.27 17.19 15.95
C LEU A 148 0.65 17.19 17.17
N THR A 149 0.37 16.34 18.15
CA THR A 149 1.24 16.15 19.32
C THR A 149 2.29 15.10 18.98
N ILE A 150 3.57 15.46 19.08
CA ILE A 150 4.70 14.60 18.74
C ILE A 150 5.47 14.33 20.03
N HIS A 151 5.49 13.08 20.45
CA HIS A 151 6.30 12.61 21.58
C HIS A 151 7.58 12.00 21.03
N TYR A 152 8.72 12.36 21.61
CA TYR A 152 10.05 11.91 21.15
C TYR A 152 11.03 11.73 22.29
N TYR A 153 12.13 11.05 22.01
CA TYR A 153 13.21 10.86 22.97
C TYR A 153 14.35 11.87 22.69
N ASN A 154 14.66 12.73 23.64
CA ASN A 154 15.68 13.80 23.64
C ASN A 154 15.53 14.84 22.52
N LYS A 155 15.58 14.45 21.25
CA LYS A 155 15.46 15.34 20.09
C LYS A 155 14.53 14.72 19.06
N PRO A 156 13.66 15.52 18.41
CA PRO A 156 12.79 15.01 17.37
C PRO A 156 13.63 14.51 16.16
N PRO A 157 13.63 13.21 15.88
CA PRO A 157 14.47 12.64 14.83
C PRO A 157 13.95 12.94 13.43
N VAL A 158 12.69 13.36 13.34
CA VAL A 158 12.01 13.72 12.09
C VAL A 158 11.48 15.14 12.21
N ARG A 159 11.58 15.90 11.13
CA ARG A 159 11.03 17.27 11.09
C ARG A 159 9.52 17.26 11.31
N PRO A 160 8.97 18.08 12.22
CA PRO A 160 7.54 18.09 12.54
C PRO A 160 6.62 18.35 11.33
N ASN A 161 7.06 19.20 10.40
CA ASN A 161 6.30 19.50 9.18
C ASN A 161 6.18 18.26 8.26
N MET A 162 7.15 17.35 8.27
CA MET A 162 7.11 16.12 7.47
C MET A 162 6.13 15.13 8.07
N LEU A 163 6.18 14.91 9.39
CA LEU A 163 5.19 14.08 10.10
C LEU A 163 3.77 14.61 9.89
N TYR A 164 3.60 15.93 10.03
CA TYR A 164 2.31 16.57 9.77
C TYR A 164 1.81 16.30 8.34
N ARG A 165 2.66 16.41 7.33
CA ARG A 165 2.30 16.13 5.93
C ARG A 165 1.94 14.68 5.70
N TRP A 166 2.71 13.74 6.27
CA TRP A 166 2.43 12.30 6.11
C TRP A 166 1.10 11.91 6.75
N LEU A 167 0.77 12.45 7.92
CA LEU A 167 -0.42 12.10 8.68
C LEU A 167 -1.68 12.88 8.27
N ASN A 168 -1.54 13.97 7.54
CA ASN A 168 -2.65 14.77 7.05
C ASN A 168 -2.89 14.60 5.54
N TYR A 169 -2.58 13.42 5.02
CA TYR A 169 -2.88 13.10 3.63
C TYR A 169 -4.37 13.21 3.35
N GLN A 170 -4.74 14.02 2.34
CA GLN A 170 -6.12 14.26 1.96
C GLN A 170 -6.51 13.65 0.60
N GLY A 171 -5.55 13.02 -0.11
CA GLY A 171 -5.72 12.53 -1.46
C GLY A 171 -5.80 13.66 -2.51
N TYR A 172 -5.62 13.28 -3.78
CA TYR A 172 -5.83 14.19 -4.89
C TYR A 172 -7.33 14.42 -5.08
N ARG A 173 -7.88 15.47 -4.49
CA ARG A 173 -9.20 15.97 -4.86
C ARG A 173 -9.02 17.11 -5.86
N ARG A 174 -9.56 16.93 -7.08
CA ARG A 174 -9.84 18.06 -7.96
C ARG A 174 -10.53 19.14 -7.12
N LYS A 175 -9.90 20.30 -6.94
CA LYS A 175 -10.55 21.45 -6.32
C LYS A 175 -11.75 21.81 -7.21
N ARG A 176 -12.91 21.21 -6.94
CA ARG A 176 -14.15 21.81 -7.37
C ARG A 176 -14.18 23.17 -6.66
N GLN A 177 -14.25 24.23 -7.43
CA GLN A 177 -14.53 25.55 -6.90
C GLN A 177 -15.94 25.51 -6.32
N ILE A 178 -16.02 25.19 -5.02
CA ILE A 178 -17.25 25.29 -4.26
C ILE A 178 -17.29 26.75 -3.82
N GLN A 179 -18.13 27.53 -4.46
CA GLN A 179 -18.22 28.98 -4.25
C GLN A 179 -19.12 29.37 -3.06
N ASP A 180 -19.86 28.41 -2.50
CA ASP A 180 -20.75 28.70 -1.37
C ASP A 180 -20.16 28.27 -0.02
N SER A 181 -20.46 29.01 1.04
CA SER A 181 -20.01 28.74 2.41
C SER A 181 -20.57 27.42 2.97
N ALA A 182 -21.79 27.05 2.59
CA ALA A 182 -22.43 25.79 3.00
C ALA A 182 -21.75 24.57 2.37
N GLY A 183 -21.38 24.67 1.09
CA GLY A 183 -20.61 23.63 0.40
C GLY A 183 -19.20 23.44 0.99
N ILE A 184 -18.52 24.53 1.38
CA ILE A 184 -17.23 24.49 2.07
C ILE A 184 -17.36 23.83 3.44
N ALA A 185 -18.39 24.16 4.23
CA ALA A 185 -18.64 23.54 5.53
C ALA A 185 -18.95 22.04 5.40
N ARG A 186 -19.77 21.65 4.42
CA ARG A 186 -20.08 20.25 4.10
C ARG A 186 -18.83 19.47 3.68
N GLN A 187 -17.98 20.05 2.86
CA GLN A 187 -16.72 19.46 2.44
C GLN A 187 -15.77 19.25 3.63
N ARG A 188 -15.61 20.25 4.52
CA ARG A 188 -14.82 20.13 5.75
C ARG A 188 -15.36 19.04 6.67
N SER A 189 -16.67 18.98 6.83
CA SER A 189 -17.34 17.93 7.62
C SER A 189 -17.03 16.53 7.08
N MET A 190 -17.12 16.33 5.77
CA MET A 190 -16.77 15.04 5.14
C MET A 190 -15.27 14.71 5.22
N GLN A 191 -14.39 15.70 5.19
CA GLN A 191 -12.94 15.49 5.34
C GLN A 191 -12.56 15.06 6.76
N SER A 192 -13.33 15.41 7.77
CA SER A 192 -13.09 14.98 9.15
C SER A 192 -13.52 13.54 9.43
N LEU A 193 -14.41 12.94 8.60
CA LEU A 193 -14.83 11.55 8.79
C LEU A 193 -13.66 10.59 8.66
N TYR A 194 -13.70 9.50 9.41
CA TYR A 194 -12.80 8.38 9.21
C TYR A 194 -12.91 7.84 7.76
N SER A 195 -11.84 7.32 7.23
CA SER A 195 -11.82 6.67 5.92
C SER A 195 -10.71 5.61 5.88
N LEU A 196 -11.08 4.37 5.60
CA LEU A 196 -10.16 3.26 5.46
C LEU A 196 -9.12 3.55 4.37
N TYR A 197 -9.54 4.11 3.23
CA TYR A 197 -8.62 4.49 2.16
C TYR A 197 -7.53 5.46 2.64
N ARG A 198 -7.90 6.49 3.43
CA ARG A 198 -6.91 7.43 3.98
C ARG A 198 -5.99 6.76 4.99
N GLN A 199 -6.54 5.89 5.84
CA GLN A 199 -5.73 5.12 6.78
C GLN A 199 -4.68 4.29 6.05
N THR A 200 -5.09 3.49 5.07
CA THR A 200 -4.18 2.65 4.29
C THR A 200 -3.10 3.48 3.59
N ARG A 201 -3.50 4.59 2.96
CA ARG A 201 -2.54 5.48 2.28
C ARG A 201 -1.54 6.12 3.22
N ILE A 202 -1.95 6.49 4.43
CA ILE A 202 -1.03 7.03 5.44
C ILE A 202 -0.06 5.94 5.90
N GLN A 203 -0.55 4.72 6.15
CA GLN A 203 0.29 3.59 6.54
C GLN A 203 1.30 3.21 5.45
N GLU A 204 0.86 3.10 4.19
CA GLU A 204 1.74 2.87 3.04
C GLU A 204 2.81 3.96 2.91
N ARG A 205 2.44 5.21 3.13
CA ARG A 205 3.38 6.33 3.08
C ARG A 205 4.40 6.26 4.21
N LEU A 206 3.99 5.99 5.43
CA LEU A 206 4.91 5.81 6.55
C LEU A 206 5.90 4.66 6.30
N ALA A 207 5.42 3.56 5.74
CA ALA A 207 6.25 2.43 5.34
C ALA A 207 7.22 2.76 4.20
N SER A 208 6.77 3.52 3.19
CA SER A 208 7.57 3.85 2.00
C SER A 208 8.68 4.86 2.24
N VAL A 209 8.63 5.62 3.33
CA VAL A 209 9.69 6.59 3.67
C VAL A 209 11.01 5.89 4.02
N GLY A 210 10.96 4.63 4.48
CA GLY A 210 12.16 3.81 4.72
C GLY A 210 13.00 4.22 5.94
N ILE A 211 12.50 5.10 6.81
CA ILE A 211 13.19 5.52 8.03
C ILE A 211 12.66 4.84 9.29
N PHE A 212 11.49 4.23 9.17
CA PHE A 212 10.86 3.53 10.26
C PHE A 212 11.06 2.02 10.11
N ARG A 213 11.58 1.39 11.14
CA ARG A 213 11.61 -0.07 11.25
C ARG A 213 10.20 -0.63 11.36
N TYR A 214 9.32 0.09 12.06
CA TYR A 214 7.89 -0.11 12.05
C TYR A 214 7.17 1.20 12.37
N ALA A 215 5.94 1.33 11.86
CA ALA A 215 5.02 2.39 12.20
C ALA A 215 3.62 1.81 12.26
N GLU A 216 3.03 1.82 13.45
CA GLU A 216 1.69 1.32 13.71
C GLU A 216 0.74 2.51 13.94
N MET A 217 -0.43 2.47 13.29
CA MET A 217 -1.46 3.47 13.45
C MET A 217 -2.70 2.86 14.07
N GLN A 218 -3.09 3.37 15.23
CA GLN A 218 -4.25 2.94 15.99
C GLN A 218 -5.31 4.05 16.03
N TYR A 219 -6.56 3.67 15.88
CA TYR A 219 -7.72 4.55 16.07
C TYR A 219 -8.40 4.15 17.38
N ILE A 220 -8.42 5.08 18.32
CA ILE A 220 -8.91 4.85 19.68
C ILE A 220 -10.17 5.66 19.88
N PRO A 221 -11.32 5.04 20.23
CA PRO A 221 -12.51 5.81 20.54
C PRO A 221 -12.24 6.69 21.76
N ARG A 222 -12.65 7.95 21.66
CA ARG A 222 -12.48 8.90 22.77
C ARG A 222 -13.29 8.49 24.01
N ASP A 223 -14.35 7.73 23.78
CA ASP A 223 -15.26 7.25 24.79
C ASP A 223 -15.59 5.78 24.54
N THR A 224 -15.46 4.95 25.57
CA THR A 224 -15.74 3.51 25.51
C THR A 224 -17.22 3.19 25.42
N ALA A 225 -18.11 4.09 25.89
CA ALA A 225 -19.55 3.95 25.74
C ALA A 225 -20.07 4.32 24.34
N PHE A 226 -19.17 4.75 23.43
CA PHE A 226 -19.49 5.19 22.07
C PHE A 226 -20.54 6.32 22.00
N VAL A 227 -20.67 7.14 23.01
CA VAL A 227 -21.49 8.35 23.00
C VAL A 227 -20.86 9.37 22.05
N SER A 228 -19.53 9.56 22.16
CA SER A 228 -18.77 10.37 21.20
C SER A 228 -18.67 9.69 19.83
N ASP A 229 -18.65 10.49 18.77
CA ASP A 229 -18.41 10.08 17.39
C ASP A 229 -16.95 10.28 16.96
N THR A 230 -16.02 10.39 17.92
CA THR A 230 -14.63 10.79 17.66
C THR A 230 -13.66 9.65 17.94
N LEU A 231 -12.77 9.41 16.97
CA LEU A 231 -11.62 8.50 17.09
C LEU A 231 -10.35 9.33 17.15
N ASP A 232 -9.61 9.22 18.25
CA ASP A 232 -8.27 9.79 18.34
C ASP A 232 -7.25 8.85 17.69
N VAL A 233 -6.27 9.42 17.02
CA VAL A 233 -5.26 8.67 16.28
C VAL A 233 -3.96 8.66 17.05
N ARG A 234 -3.46 7.45 17.32
CA ARG A 234 -2.15 7.21 17.91
C ARG A 234 -1.27 6.52 16.89
N VAL A 235 -0.11 7.09 16.61
CA VAL A 235 0.91 6.47 15.77
C VAL A 235 2.10 6.15 16.67
N ILE A 236 2.52 4.89 16.69
CA ILE A 236 3.71 4.45 17.38
C ILE A 236 4.73 4.04 16.33
N ALA A 237 5.88 4.68 16.32
CA ALA A 237 6.90 4.43 15.31
C ALA A 237 8.29 4.31 15.95
N ALA A 238 9.05 3.32 15.52
CA ALA A 238 10.46 3.17 15.85
C ALA A 238 11.30 3.42 14.61
N LEU A 239 12.34 4.25 14.78
CA LEU A 239 13.29 4.52 13.71
C LEU A 239 14.17 3.30 13.44
N ASP A 240 14.53 3.15 12.19
CA ASP A 240 15.53 2.18 11.76
C ASP A 240 16.95 2.72 12.00
N LYS A 241 17.95 1.87 11.75
CA LYS A 241 19.35 2.23 11.85
C LYS A 241 19.66 3.42 10.94
N PRO A 242 20.42 4.42 11.42
CA PRO A 242 20.75 5.60 10.61
C PRO A 242 21.79 5.30 9.54
N TYR A 243 22.55 4.22 9.67
CA TYR A 243 23.58 3.79 8.72
C TYR A 243 23.35 2.34 8.34
N ASP A 244 23.56 2.06 7.07
CA ASP A 244 23.60 0.73 6.49
C ASP A 244 24.86 0.59 5.63
N ALA A 245 25.51 -0.58 5.68
CA ALA A 245 26.70 -0.88 4.89
C ALA A 245 26.53 -2.24 4.22
N GLU A 246 26.79 -2.28 2.93
CA GLU A 246 26.67 -3.46 2.09
C GLU A 246 27.99 -3.71 1.35
N LEU A 247 28.42 -4.96 1.34
CA LEU A 247 29.60 -5.40 0.62
C LEU A 247 29.20 -6.54 -0.32
N ASP A 248 29.29 -6.26 -1.61
CA ASP A 248 28.95 -7.20 -2.68
C ASP A 248 30.23 -7.78 -3.28
N PHE A 249 30.25 -9.09 -3.49
CA PHE A 249 31.26 -9.78 -4.29
C PHE A 249 30.56 -10.48 -5.45
N ASN A 250 31.11 -10.32 -6.63
CA ASN A 250 30.61 -10.99 -7.82
C ASN A 250 31.74 -11.54 -8.67
N VAL A 251 31.43 -12.52 -9.48
CA VAL A 251 32.32 -13.02 -10.54
C VAL A 251 31.56 -12.86 -11.86
N THR A 252 32.19 -12.17 -12.79
CA THR A 252 31.62 -11.95 -14.12
C THR A 252 32.25 -12.89 -15.13
N MET A 253 31.44 -13.53 -15.95
CA MET A 253 31.87 -14.33 -17.08
C MET A 253 31.16 -13.83 -18.34
N LYS A 254 31.93 -13.41 -19.34
CA LYS A 254 31.39 -12.81 -20.56
C LYS A 254 31.54 -13.77 -21.75
N SER A 255 30.66 -13.60 -22.74
CA SER A 255 30.68 -14.42 -23.98
C SER A 255 31.96 -14.30 -24.82
N ASN A 256 32.78 -13.28 -24.59
CA ASN A 256 34.07 -13.09 -25.23
C ASN A 256 35.22 -13.76 -24.46
N ASN A 257 34.94 -14.71 -23.58
CA ASN A 257 35.87 -15.42 -22.73
C ASN A 257 36.65 -14.52 -21.74
N GLN A 258 36.12 -13.37 -21.41
CA GLN A 258 36.61 -12.58 -20.28
C GLN A 258 35.90 -13.02 -19.00
N THR A 259 36.66 -13.24 -17.95
CA THR A 259 36.16 -13.56 -16.63
C THR A 259 36.96 -12.82 -15.57
N GLY A 260 36.34 -12.54 -14.45
CA GLY A 260 37.04 -11.91 -13.34
C GLY A 260 36.17 -11.54 -12.16
N PRO A 261 36.77 -11.27 -11.01
CA PRO A 261 36.08 -10.84 -9.81
C PRO A 261 35.72 -9.36 -9.87
N GLY A 262 34.63 -9.03 -9.19
CA GLY A 262 34.22 -7.68 -8.87
C GLY A 262 33.83 -7.55 -7.41
N ALA A 263 33.98 -6.37 -6.88
CA ALA A 263 33.51 -6.02 -5.54
C ALA A 263 32.90 -4.65 -5.55
N ALA A 264 31.86 -4.46 -4.72
CA ALA A 264 31.27 -3.17 -4.48
C ALA A 264 31.02 -2.96 -2.99
N PHE A 265 31.32 -1.77 -2.50
CA PHE A 265 31.06 -1.35 -1.15
C PHE A 265 30.12 -0.15 -1.15
N THR A 266 28.97 -0.29 -0.51
CA THR A 266 27.96 0.75 -0.43
C THR A 266 27.72 1.14 1.03
N VAL A 267 27.74 2.42 1.30
CA VAL A 267 27.33 2.99 2.59
C VAL A 267 26.14 3.89 2.38
N THR A 268 25.08 3.64 3.13
CA THR A 268 23.85 4.44 3.10
C THR A 268 23.64 5.11 4.46
N LYS A 269 23.40 6.41 4.43
CA LYS A 269 22.94 7.18 5.59
C LYS A 269 21.48 7.54 5.40
N ASN A 270 20.63 7.03 6.28
CA ASN A 270 19.20 7.30 6.29
C ASN A 270 18.87 8.56 7.08
N ASN A 271 17.79 9.25 6.67
CA ASN A 271 17.24 10.44 7.33
C ASN A 271 18.25 11.58 7.51
N VAL A 272 18.98 11.89 6.45
CA VAL A 272 20.12 12.83 6.49
C VAL A 272 19.73 14.22 7.00
N PHE A 273 18.56 14.72 6.55
CA PHE A 273 18.05 16.05 6.90
C PHE A 273 16.79 16.01 7.76
N GLY A 274 16.39 14.84 8.27
CA GLY A 274 15.20 14.70 9.11
C GLY A 274 13.87 14.68 8.34
N GLY A 275 13.88 14.47 7.04
CA GLY A 275 12.69 14.39 6.19
C GLY A 275 12.54 13.07 5.44
N GLY A 276 13.28 12.03 5.87
CA GLY A 276 13.30 10.72 5.23
C GLY A 276 14.24 10.63 4.03
N GLU A 277 15.13 11.61 3.87
CA GLU A 277 16.12 11.59 2.79
C GLU A 277 17.19 10.52 3.06
N SER A 278 17.62 9.79 2.02
CA SER A 278 18.77 8.87 2.11
C SER A 278 19.90 9.32 1.20
N TRP A 279 21.09 9.22 1.73
CA TRP A 279 22.32 9.48 1.01
C TRP A 279 23.15 8.21 0.98
N ASN A 280 23.48 7.74 -0.22
CA ASN A 280 24.36 6.59 -0.41
C ASN A 280 25.61 6.96 -1.20
N VAL A 281 26.69 6.27 -0.86
CA VAL A 281 27.97 6.31 -1.56
C VAL A 281 28.33 4.87 -1.88
N LYS A 282 28.62 4.60 -3.14
CA LYS A 282 29.05 3.29 -3.64
C LYS A 282 30.40 3.40 -4.31
N LEU A 283 31.31 2.52 -3.91
CA LEU A 283 32.58 2.27 -4.56
C LEU A 283 32.47 0.89 -5.21
N ASN A 284 32.86 0.78 -6.47
CA ASN A 284 32.89 -0.51 -7.15
C ASN A 284 34.23 -0.67 -7.89
N GLY A 285 34.66 -1.91 -7.96
CA GLY A 285 35.87 -2.28 -8.73
C GLY A 285 35.72 -3.66 -9.32
N SER A 286 36.22 -3.84 -10.53
CA SER A 286 36.31 -5.14 -11.17
C SER A 286 37.61 -5.30 -11.92
N TYR A 287 38.09 -6.54 -12.01
CA TYR A 287 39.26 -6.92 -12.79
C TYR A 287 38.90 -8.14 -13.60
N GLU A 288 39.12 -8.06 -14.91
CA GLU A 288 38.77 -9.12 -15.83
C GLU A 288 40.01 -9.52 -16.67
N TRP A 289 40.21 -10.81 -16.87
CA TRP A 289 41.22 -11.36 -17.75
C TRP A 289 40.59 -12.28 -18.79
N GLN A 290 41.29 -12.47 -19.89
CA GLN A 290 40.84 -13.38 -20.94
C GLN A 290 41.21 -14.83 -20.60
N THR A 291 40.22 -15.71 -20.65
CA THR A 291 40.38 -17.16 -20.50
C THR A 291 40.34 -17.82 -21.87
N GLY A 292 41.26 -18.77 -22.16
CA GLY A 292 41.27 -19.54 -23.42
C GLY A 292 42.61 -19.53 -24.15
N LYS A 293 42.71 -20.25 -25.29
CA LYS A 293 43.95 -20.44 -26.07
C LYS A 293 44.56 -19.17 -26.65
N ALA A 294 43.86 -18.07 -26.65
CA ALA A 294 44.32 -16.76 -27.11
C ALA A 294 44.63 -15.80 -25.96
N SER A 295 45.01 -16.31 -24.79
CA SER A 295 45.35 -15.46 -23.65
C SER A 295 46.61 -14.64 -23.94
N SER A 296 46.42 -13.37 -24.21
CA SER A 296 47.50 -12.39 -24.21
C SER A 296 47.32 -11.51 -22.96
N SER A 297 48.42 -11.24 -22.26
CA SER A 297 48.42 -10.31 -21.10
C SER A 297 47.90 -8.90 -21.45
N LEU A 298 47.76 -8.62 -22.73
CA LEU A 298 47.27 -7.37 -23.29
C LEU A 298 45.75 -7.22 -23.28
N MET A 299 44.98 -8.24 -22.84
CA MET A 299 43.52 -8.22 -22.83
C MET A 299 42.89 -8.12 -21.43
N ASN A 300 43.70 -7.82 -20.44
CA ASN A 300 43.18 -7.55 -19.09
C ASN A 300 42.49 -6.19 -19.04
N SER A 301 41.40 -6.13 -18.33
CA SER A 301 40.66 -4.88 -18.11
C SER A 301 40.40 -4.69 -16.64
N TYR A 302 40.41 -3.46 -16.20
CA TYR A 302 39.94 -3.10 -14.88
C TYR A 302 38.95 -1.92 -14.97
N GLU A 303 38.02 -1.90 -14.04
CA GLU A 303 37.06 -0.84 -13.90
C GLU A 303 37.01 -0.41 -12.42
N LEU A 304 37.07 0.89 -12.19
CA LEU A 304 36.93 1.49 -10.87
C LEU A 304 35.85 2.56 -10.97
N GLY A 305 34.87 2.47 -10.11
CA GLY A 305 33.74 3.41 -10.10
C GLY A 305 33.48 3.97 -8.72
N ILE A 306 33.04 5.21 -8.69
CA ILE A 306 32.48 5.86 -7.53
C ILE A 306 31.16 6.48 -7.91
N SER A 307 30.15 6.24 -7.10
CA SER A 307 28.86 6.92 -7.27
C SER A 307 28.32 7.40 -5.94
N THR A 308 27.64 8.54 -5.96
CA THR A 308 26.92 9.06 -4.83
C THR A 308 25.52 9.45 -5.25
N SER A 309 24.53 9.16 -4.42
CA SER A 309 23.15 9.55 -4.69
C SER A 309 22.42 10.02 -3.44
N LEU A 310 21.65 11.08 -3.63
CA LEU A 310 20.78 11.66 -2.61
C LEU A 310 19.31 11.49 -3.06
N ILE A 311 18.57 10.74 -2.27
CA ILE A 311 17.20 10.33 -2.55
C ILE A 311 16.26 11.07 -1.61
N PHE A 312 15.29 11.77 -2.15
CA PHE A 312 14.21 12.41 -1.42
C PHE A 312 12.93 11.60 -1.59
N PRO A 313 12.20 11.22 -0.52
CA PRO A 313 10.91 10.52 -0.62
C PRO A 313 9.76 11.46 -1.02
N ARG A 314 10.04 12.38 -1.93
CA ARG A 314 9.09 13.38 -2.45
C ARG A 314 9.61 14.00 -3.73
N VAL A 315 8.75 14.65 -4.49
CA VAL A 315 9.17 15.50 -5.61
C VAL A 315 9.75 16.81 -5.05
N VAL A 316 11.05 17.02 -5.32
CA VAL A 316 11.76 18.25 -4.91
C VAL A 316 11.88 19.20 -6.09
N PHE A 317 12.08 18.65 -7.28
CA PHE A 317 12.22 19.42 -8.51
C PHE A 317 11.55 18.68 -9.70
N PRO A 318 10.81 19.36 -10.57
CA PRO A 318 10.39 20.78 -10.46
C PRO A 318 9.45 20.99 -9.27
N ARG A 319 9.47 22.19 -8.67
CA ARG A 319 8.63 22.50 -7.51
C ARG A 319 7.16 22.58 -7.94
N MET A 320 6.44 21.48 -7.83
CA MET A 320 5.05 21.35 -8.26
C MET A 320 4.03 21.75 -7.19
N GLY A 321 4.44 22.57 -6.22
CA GLY A 321 3.60 23.02 -5.10
C GLY A 321 3.42 21.93 -4.03
N ASP A 322 2.51 22.16 -3.08
CA ASP A 322 2.21 21.23 -1.98
C ASP A 322 1.23 20.11 -2.41
N ARG A 323 1.25 19.73 -3.70
CA ARG A 323 0.41 18.64 -4.18
C ARG A 323 0.98 17.31 -3.68
N GLU A 324 0.18 16.61 -2.93
CA GLU A 324 0.47 15.23 -2.57
C GLU A 324 -0.06 14.32 -3.68
N TYR A 325 0.82 13.49 -4.19
CA TYR A 325 0.46 12.50 -5.21
C TYR A 325 -0.16 11.28 -4.55
N ASP A 326 -1.13 10.66 -5.24
CA ASP A 326 -1.74 9.40 -4.80
C ASP A 326 -0.79 8.20 -4.91
N PHE A 327 0.38 8.40 -5.51
CA PHE A 327 1.44 7.42 -5.66
C PHE A 327 2.73 7.91 -4.99
N PRO A 328 3.58 6.99 -4.50
CA PRO A 328 4.89 7.33 -3.97
C PRO A 328 5.74 7.96 -5.09
N ALA A 329 6.22 9.16 -4.85
CA ALA A 329 7.10 9.87 -5.78
C ALA A 329 8.41 10.20 -5.09
N THR A 330 9.52 9.96 -5.78
CA THR A 330 10.86 10.21 -5.28
C THR A 330 11.63 11.13 -6.23
N THR A 331 12.57 11.90 -5.70
CA THR A 331 13.56 12.62 -6.48
C THR A 331 14.94 12.09 -6.12
N THR A 332 15.70 11.66 -7.12
CA THR A 332 17.06 11.16 -6.93
C THR A 332 18.03 12.06 -7.69
N PHE A 333 18.99 12.59 -6.96
CA PHE A 333 20.19 13.23 -7.55
C PHE A 333 21.33 12.23 -7.47
N ARG A 334 21.94 11.92 -8.61
CA ARG A 334 23.05 10.98 -8.69
C ARG A 334 24.23 11.61 -9.42
N LEU A 335 25.41 11.43 -8.86
CA LEU A 335 26.69 11.69 -9.49
C LEU A 335 27.47 10.38 -9.53
N TYR A 336 28.13 10.13 -10.63
CA TYR A 336 28.99 8.96 -10.78
C TYR A 336 30.21 9.31 -11.61
N ALA A 337 31.30 8.59 -11.38
CA ALA A 337 32.51 8.66 -12.17
C ALA A 337 33.05 7.24 -12.27
N ASP A 338 33.30 6.78 -13.50
CA ASP A 338 33.82 5.47 -13.78
C ASP A 338 35.09 5.59 -14.64
N GLN A 339 36.12 4.88 -14.23
CA GLN A 339 37.35 4.71 -14.99
C GLN A 339 37.42 3.27 -15.47
N MET A 340 37.44 3.09 -16.78
CA MET A 340 37.61 1.80 -17.41
C MET A 340 38.91 1.79 -18.24
N ASN A 341 39.79 0.85 -17.96
CA ASN A 341 40.97 0.60 -18.77
C ASN A 341 40.86 -0.77 -19.43
N ARG A 342 40.99 -0.80 -20.74
CA ARG A 342 41.04 -2.03 -21.55
C ARG A 342 42.29 -1.97 -22.45
N ALA A 343 42.79 -3.11 -22.84
CA ALA A 343 44.06 -3.27 -23.58
C ALA A 343 44.26 -2.36 -24.82
N LYS A 344 43.16 -1.83 -25.41
CA LYS A 344 43.27 -0.98 -26.61
C LYS A 344 42.56 0.38 -26.46
N TYR A 345 41.93 0.64 -25.34
CA TYR A 345 41.34 1.95 -25.12
C TYR A 345 41.12 2.25 -23.61
N TYR A 346 41.14 3.50 -23.32
CA TYR A 346 40.88 4.06 -22.01
C TYR A 346 39.59 4.92 -22.07
N LYS A 347 38.72 4.77 -21.10
CA LYS A 347 37.49 5.57 -20.99
C LYS A 347 37.34 6.10 -19.56
N LEU A 348 37.15 7.38 -19.45
CA LEU A 348 36.74 8.08 -18.25
C LEU A 348 35.33 8.65 -18.47
N VAL A 349 34.40 8.38 -17.55
CA VAL A 349 33.02 8.88 -17.63
C VAL A 349 32.62 9.58 -16.32
#